data_1eba28301d34eabda9a1ff55dca5bffb
#
_entry.id   1eba28301d34eabda9a1ff55dca5bffb
#
_cell.length_a   1.000
_cell.length_b   1.000
_cell.length_c   1.000
_cell.angle_alpha   90.00
_cell.angle_beta   90.00
_cell.angle_gamma   90.00
#
_symmetry.space_group_name_H-M   'P 1'
#
loop_
_entity.id
_entity.type
_entity.pdbx_description
1 polymer ?
#
loop_
_entity_poly.entity_id
_entity_poly.type
_entity_poly.pdbx_seq_one_letter_code
_entity_poly.pdbx_strand_id
1 'polypeptide(L)'
;MAIGWEIFSVEVCMRRAELGVVELVEPAARVAGTLRVPGDKSIAHRALILGALADGESVVTGLPPGEDVRATVACLRGLGVRLSPVSASPARGGGSEWGLRISPLGADGRSAGFATPHGALDCANSGTTMRLLAGVLAGSRVSATLDGDASLRRRPMARVVEPLRKMGASIESRDGHPPLVLTGTALQGRRHVLRVPSAQVKSALLLAGLAARGPTTVVEPVPTRDHTERLLAAMGADLHVQSSPPPLGEGQAGGLQGVVIELRPSHRPLDAIELAVPGDFSSASFWMAAAALRPGWSITIEGVGLNPTRTAFLRILEAMGAAVQVELTETDLEPHGTVRVTGRPLRAVTLGAEEVVAAIDEIPALLALATQAEGRTVIAGAAELRVKESDRIAGMAEGLRRMGASVDERPDGISVDGRCALRGATVDSNSDHRIAMALAIAGLVATGPTRIEDADCVAVSYPEFFATLSRVTHAS
;
A
#
# COMPACT_ATOMS: atom_id res chain seq x y z
N MET A 1 -28.99 34.98 22.57
CA MET A 1 -29.11 34.51 21.16
C MET A 1 -27.80 33.91 20.69
N ALA A 2 -27.37 32.77 21.26
CA ALA A 2 -26.11 32.11 20.90
C ALA A 2 -26.18 30.57 21.00
N ILE A 3 -27.39 29.97 20.88
CA ILE A 3 -27.57 28.51 21.03
C ILE A 3 -28.01 27.86 19.70
N GLY A 4 -28.25 28.65 18.65
CA GLY A 4 -28.83 28.15 17.39
C GLY A 4 -27.83 27.69 16.32
N TRP A 5 -26.53 27.96 16.48
CA TRP A 5 -25.52 27.67 15.44
C TRP A 5 -24.76 26.36 15.63
N GLU A 6 -24.64 25.86 16.86
CA GLU A 6 -23.93 24.59 17.13
C GLU A 6 -24.77 23.36 16.80
N ILE A 7 -26.10 23.42 16.95
CA ILE A 7 -27.00 22.29 16.63
C ILE A 7 -27.12 22.08 15.12
N PHE A 8 -27.11 23.18 14.34
CA PHE A 8 -27.18 23.09 12.88
C PHE A 8 -25.88 22.52 12.25
N SER A 9 -24.71 22.76 12.88
CA SER A 9 -23.43 22.22 12.39
C SER A 9 -23.26 20.72 12.70
N VAL A 10 -23.80 20.23 13.80
CA VAL A 10 -23.74 18.81 14.20
C VAL A 10 -24.72 17.96 13.35
N GLU A 11 -25.94 18.46 13.12
CA GLU A 11 -26.90 17.75 12.24
C GLU A 11 -26.47 17.70 10.78
N VAL A 12 -25.89 18.77 10.26
CA VAL A 12 -25.30 18.81 8.90
C VAL A 12 -24.07 17.91 8.81
N CYS A 13 -23.25 17.83 9.88
CA CYS A 13 -22.11 16.92 9.95
C CYS A 13 -22.56 15.45 10.09
N MET A 14 -23.61 15.16 10.89
CA MET A 14 -24.16 13.80 10.99
C MET A 14 -24.86 13.36 9.69
N ARG A 15 -25.60 14.23 9.01
CA ARG A 15 -26.19 13.92 7.69
C ARG A 15 -25.16 13.76 6.57
N ARG A 16 -23.99 14.42 6.66
CA ARG A 16 -22.86 14.16 5.77
C ARG A 16 -22.18 12.82 6.03
N ALA A 17 -22.21 12.33 7.26
CA ALA A 17 -21.69 11.01 7.62
C ALA A 17 -22.64 9.85 7.20
N GLU A 18 -23.91 10.14 6.95
CA GLU A 18 -24.90 9.15 6.47
C GLU A 18 -25.03 9.10 4.93
N LEU A 19 -24.59 10.14 4.21
CA LEU A 19 -24.54 10.20 2.75
C LEU A 19 -23.08 10.41 2.39
N GLY A 20 -22.35 9.32 2.07
CA GLY A 20 -20.94 9.38 1.65
C GLY A 20 -20.68 10.51 0.65
N VAL A 21 -19.47 11.07 0.67
CA VAL A 21 -19.10 12.16 -0.25
C VAL A 21 -19.19 11.66 -1.69
N VAL A 22 -19.81 12.45 -2.53
CA VAL A 22 -19.93 12.14 -3.94
C VAL A 22 -19.06 13.09 -4.74
N GLU A 23 -18.21 12.53 -5.59
CA GLU A 23 -17.38 13.28 -6.52
C GLU A 23 -17.89 13.12 -7.96
N LEU A 24 -17.86 14.21 -8.72
CA LEU A 24 -18.26 14.24 -10.11
C LEU A 24 -17.04 14.38 -11.00
N VAL A 25 -16.82 13.40 -11.87
CA VAL A 25 -15.73 13.38 -12.83
C VAL A 25 -16.27 13.69 -14.22
N GLU A 26 -15.86 14.83 -14.77
CA GLU A 26 -16.20 15.22 -16.13
C GLU A 26 -15.24 14.56 -17.14
N PRO A 27 -15.73 14.24 -18.36
CA PRO A 27 -14.86 13.80 -19.45
C PRO A 27 -13.77 14.83 -19.73
N ALA A 28 -12.54 14.37 -19.89
CA ALA A 28 -11.40 15.25 -20.13
C ALA A 28 -11.09 15.38 -21.63
N ALA A 29 -10.89 16.60 -22.10
CA ALA A 29 -10.35 16.85 -23.43
C ALA A 29 -8.84 16.53 -23.49
N ARG A 30 -8.15 16.76 -22.40
CA ARG A 30 -6.70 16.57 -22.27
C ARG A 30 -6.34 16.18 -20.83
N VAL A 31 -5.31 15.37 -20.70
CA VAL A 31 -4.64 15.10 -19.43
C VAL A 31 -3.14 15.42 -19.62
N ALA A 32 -2.66 16.38 -18.85
CA ALA A 32 -1.28 16.83 -18.97
C ALA A 32 -0.77 17.48 -17.68
N GLY A 33 0.54 17.52 -17.51
CA GLY A 33 1.20 18.25 -16.43
C GLY A 33 2.32 17.49 -15.76
N THR A 34 2.89 18.15 -14.77
CA THR A 34 3.88 17.57 -13.85
C THR A 34 3.29 17.59 -12.46
N LEU A 35 3.45 16.49 -11.75
CA LEU A 35 2.93 16.34 -10.38
C LEU A 35 3.87 15.51 -9.50
N ARG A 36 3.62 15.59 -8.21
CA ARG A 36 4.15 14.69 -7.19
C ARG A 36 3.00 13.97 -6.52
N VAL A 37 3.24 12.75 -6.08
CA VAL A 37 2.26 11.97 -5.33
C VAL A 37 2.64 11.93 -3.86
N PRO A 38 1.70 11.62 -2.94
CA PRO A 38 2.03 11.40 -1.53
C PRO A 38 3.12 10.35 -1.37
N GLY A 39 3.84 10.41 -0.25
CA GLY A 39 4.88 9.43 0.06
C GLY A 39 4.36 7.99 0.10
N ASP A 40 5.25 7.02 -0.17
CA ASP A 40 4.90 5.60 -0.19
C ASP A 40 4.45 5.12 1.20
N LYS A 41 3.20 4.68 1.26
CA LYS A 41 2.57 4.18 2.48
C LYS A 41 3.32 2.97 3.05
N SER A 42 3.76 2.05 2.21
CA SER A 42 4.44 0.81 2.62
C SER A 42 5.80 1.08 3.23
N ILE A 43 6.54 2.03 2.69
CA ILE A 43 7.84 2.48 3.21
C ILE A 43 7.62 3.25 4.52
N ALA A 44 6.66 4.18 4.55
CA ALA A 44 6.37 5.02 5.72
C ALA A 44 6.05 4.19 6.97
N HIS A 45 5.15 3.20 6.89
CA HIS A 45 4.84 2.31 8.00
C HIS A 45 6.10 1.63 8.55
N ARG A 46 6.93 1.10 7.67
CA ARG A 46 8.16 0.37 8.04
C ARG A 46 9.19 1.29 8.66
N ALA A 47 9.42 2.44 8.06
CA ALA A 47 10.37 3.42 8.56
C ALA A 47 10.00 3.91 9.97
N LEU A 48 8.71 4.18 10.22
CA LEU A 48 8.22 4.59 11.54
C LEU A 48 8.39 3.48 12.59
N ILE A 49 8.04 2.24 12.23
CA ILE A 49 8.13 1.09 13.14
C ILE A 49 9.60 0.73 13.43
N LEU A 50 10.44 0.66 12.41
CA LEU A 50 11.86 0.34 12.57
C LEU A 50 12.62 1.48 13.25
N GLY A 51 12.29 2.74 12.94
CA GLY A 51 12.82 3.90 13.65
C GLY A 51 12.50 3.89 15.15
N ALA A 52 11.33 3.35 15.53
CA ALA A 52 10.98 3.17 16.94
C ALA A 52 11.78 2.05 17.64
N LEU A 53 12.36 1.13 16.88
CA LEU A 53 13.22 0.03 17.37
C LEU A 53 14.72 0.37 17.32
N ALA A 54 15.09 1.50 16.75
CA ALA A 54 16.48 1.91 16.56
C ALA A 54 17.12 2.40 17.88
N ASP A 55 18.43 2.26 17.97
CA ASP A 55 19.25 2.86 19.02
C ASP A 55 19.79 4.22 18.54
N GLY A 56 18.99 5.23 18.75
CA GLY A 56 19.25 6.59 18.29
C GLY A 56 18.02 7.24 17.69
N GLU A 57 18.16 8.53 17.42
CA GLU A 57 17.08 9.33 16.88
C GLU A 57 16.95 9.16 15.36
N SER A 58 15.81 8.65 14.90
CA SER A 58 15.52 8.53 13.48
C SER A 58 14.67 9.70 12.97
N VAL A 59 14.88 10.09 11.71
CA VAL A 59 14.12 11.15 11.05
C VAL A 59 13.50 10.62 9.77
N VAL A 60 12.18 10.70 9.69
CA VAL A 60 11.42 10.25 8.50
C VAL A 60 10.61 11.42 7.97
N THR A 61 10.89 11.83 6.73
CA THR A 61 10.20 12.93 6.05
C THR A 61 9.45 12.43 4.81
N GLY A 62 8.59 13.27 4.21
CA GLY A 62 7.79 12.87 3.05
C GLY A 62 6.71 11.85 3.40
N LEU A 63 6.25 11.80 4.65
CA LEU A 63 5.20 10.89 5.08
C LEU A 63 3.87 11.18 4.36
N PRO A 64 3.12 10.16 3.92
CA PRO A 64 1.81 10.39 3.33
C PRO A 64 0.82 10.90 4.38
N PRO A 65 -0.08 11.81 4.01
CA PRO A 65 -1.08 12.37 4.93
C PRO A 65 -2.25 11.42 5.21
N GLY A 66 -2.26 10.21 4.63
CA GLY A 66 -3.36 9.26 4.72
C GLY A 66 -3.57 8.69 6.12
N GLU A 67 -4.79 8.23 6.37
CA GLU A 67 -5.24 7.73 7.68
C GLU A 67 -4.47 6.48 8.15
N ASP A 68 -4.08 5.60 7.23
CA ASP A 68 -3.33 4.39 7.54
C ASP A 68 -2.01 4.67 8.28
N VAL A 69 -1.23 5.67 7.81
CA VAL A 69 0.05 6.03 8.44
C VAL A 69 -0.19 6.77 9.75
N ARG A 70 -1.23 7.58 9.83
CA ARG A 70 -1.66 8.22 11.09
C ARG A 70 -2.02 7.19 12.16
N ALA A 71 -2.68 6.09 11.79
CA ALA A 71 -2.95 4.97 12.69
C ALA A 71 -1.66 4.34 13.25
N THR A 72 -0.63 4.13 12.40
CA THR A 72 0.68 3.67 12.91
C THR A 72 1.29 4.66 13.89
N VAL A 73 1.26 5.96 13.60
CA VAL A 73 1.75 7.01 14.50
C VAL A 73 1.01 6.98 15.84
N ALA A 74 -0.32 6.84 15.82
CA ALA A 74 -1.13 6.76 17.03
C ALA A 74 -0.81 5.50 17.84
N CYS A 75 -0.68 4.35 17.22
CA CYS A 75 -0.29 3.10 17.88
C CYS A 75 1.10 3.19 18.50
N LEU A 76 2.09 3.75 17.80
CA LEU A 76 3.44 3.93 18.33
C LEU A 76 3.46 4.88 19.54
N ARG A 77 2.68 5.96 19.49
CA ARG A 77 2.49 6.85 20.65
C ARG A 77 1.84 6.13 21.84
N GLY A 78 0.82 5.29 21.56
CA GLY A 78 0.19 4.46 22.58
C GLY A 78 1.16 3.46 23.23
N LEU A 79 2.20 3.06 22.51
CA LEU A 79 3.31 2.23 22.99
C LEU A 79 4.45 3.01 23.66
N GLY A 80 4.27 4.34 23.87
CA GLY A 80 5.24 5.18 24.55
C GLY A 80 6.33 5.78 23.65
N VAL A 81 6.27 5.59 22.34
CA VAL A 81 7.24 6.17 21.40
C VAL A 81 7.05 7.68 21.31
N ARG A 82 8.12 8.44 21.51
CA ARG A 82 8.11 9.89 21.34
C ARG A 82 8.28 10.28 19.89
N LEU A 83 7.26 10.89 19.32
CA LEU A 83 7.19 11.32 17.92
C LEU A 83 6.94 12.83 17.88
N SER A 84 7.93 13.61 17.39
CA SER A 84 7.83 15.06 17.23
C SER A 84 7.86 15.47 15.77
N PRO A 85 7.09 16.49 15.35
CA PRO A 85 7.10 16.97 13.98
C PRO A 85 8.47 17.52 13.58
N VAL A 86 8.85 17.30 12.32
CA VAL A 86 9.97 17.99 11.67
C VAL A 86 9.49 18.61 10.37
N SER A 87 10.02 19.78 10.02
CA SER A 87 9.76 20.39 8.73
C SER A 87 10.53 19.61 7.66
N ALA A 88 9.84 19.08 6.66
CA ALA A 88 10.47 18.49 5.51
C ALA A 88 10.95 19.61 4.55
N SER A 89 12.19 19.54 4.08
CA SER A 89 12.62 20.40 2.98
C SER A 89 12.01 19.85 1.68
N PRO A 90 11.34 20.68 0.86
CA PRO A 90 10.73 20.26 -0.40
C PRO A 90 11.74 19.68 -1.41
N ALA A 91 13.02 19.88 -1.19
CA ALA A 91 14.10 19.52 -2.12
C ALA A 91 14.47 18.02 -2.12
N ARG A 92 14.00 17.21 -1.16
CA ARG A 92 14.42 15.82 -1.00
C ARG A 92 13.29 14.81 -1.22
N GLY A 93 12.59 14.87 -2.33
CA GLY A 93 11.69 13.77 -2.77
C GLY A 93 10.38 13.65 -2.06
N GLY A 94 9.29 13.48 -2.29
CA GLY A 94 7.97 13.33 -1.66
C GLY A 94 7.15 14.62 -1.65
N GLY A 95 5.89 14.53 -2.07
CA GLY A 95 4.98 15.67 -2.19
C GLY A 95 4.41 16.19 -0.86
N SER A 96 4.83 15.66 0.29
CA SER A 96 4.34 16.04 1.61
C SER A 96 5.43 16.69 2.45
N GLU A 97 5.10 17.84 3.06
CA GLU A 97 5.97 18.52 4.02
C GLU A 97 5.95 17.86 5.42
N TRP A 98 5.15 16.79 5.60
CA TRP A 98 5.01 16.12 6.87
C TRP A 98 6.17 15.16 7.12
N GLY A 99 6.83 15.34 8.27
CA GLY A 99 7.89 14.47 8.75
C GLY A 99 7.84 14.29 10.24
N LEU A 100 8.47 13.24 10.74
CA LEU A 100 8.55 12.91 12.17
C LEU A 100 9.98 12.57 12.56
N ARG A 101 10.36 13.08 13.71
CA ARG A 101 11.51 12.67 14.48
C ARG A 101 11.06 11.63 15.49
N ILE A 102 11.73 10.49 15.50
CA ILE A 102 11.41 9.35 16.33
C ILE A 102 12.54 9.21 17.33
N SER A 103 12.24 9.49 18.62
CA SER A 103 13.23 9.33 19.66
C SER A 103 13.27 7.89 20.16
N PRO A 104 14.46 7.34 20.45
CA PRO A 104 14.61 5.97 20.90
C PRO A 104 13.82 5.69 22.18
N LEU A 105 13.34 4.46 22.32
CA LEU A 105 12.72 3.99 23.54
C LEU A 105 13.81 3.84 24.59
N GLY A 106 13.84 4.74 25.60
CA GLY A 106 14.83 4.74 26.67
C GLY A 106 15.99 5.71 26.46
N ALA A 107 15.70 7.00 26.23
CA ALA A 107 16.68 8.09 26.13
C ALA A 107 17.64 8.24 27.36
N ASP A 108 17.50 7.43 28.37
CA ASP A 108 18.29 7.35 29.59
C ASP A 108 19.31 6.19 29.58
N GLY A 109 19.62 5.62 28.40
CA GLY A 109 20.67 4.60 28.24
C GLY A 109 20.32 3.22 28.82
N ARG A 110 19.09 3.00 29.24
CA ARG A 110 18.55 1.70 29.62
C ARG A 110 17.50 1.30 28.61
N SER A 111 17.60 0.09 28.04
CA SER A 111 16.62 -0.48 27.10
C SER A 111 15.21 -0.52 27.72
N ALA A 112 14.54 0.61 27.77
CA ALA A 112 13.13 0.66 28.06
C ALA A 112 12.43 0.24 26.77
N GLY A 113 11.94 -1.00 26.70
CA GLY A 113 11.08 -1.46 25.62
C GLY A 113 9.78 -0.66 25.57
N PHE A 114 8.88 -1.02 24.67
CA PHE A 114 7.56 -0.42 24.58
C PHE A 114 6.85 -0.36 25.94
N ALA A 115 6.09 0.70 26.18
CA ALA A 115 5.19 0.80 27.32
C ALA A 115 3.93 -0.04 27.07
N THR A 116 3.39 -0.65 28.12
CA THR A 116 2.08 -1.32 28.03
C THR A 116 1.00 -0.26 27.79
N PRO A 117 0.24 -0.36 26.70
CA PRO A 117 -0.79 0.62 26.38
C PRO A 117 -1.95 0.57 27.38
N HIS A 118 -2.58 1.71 27.66
CA HIS A 118 -3.71 1.79 28.59
C HIS A 118 -5.01 1.20 28.03
N GLY A 119 -5.08 0.92 26.73
CA GLY A 119 -6.26 0.37 26.04
C GLY A 119 -5.87 -0.31 24.73
N ALA A 120 -6.86 -0.69 23.94
CA ALA A 120 -6.61 -1.23 22.62
C ALA A 120 -5.95 -0.18 21.72
N LEU A 121 -4.95 -0.62 20.97
CA LEU A 121 -4.30 0.16 19.92
C LEU A 121 -5.20 0.13 18.69
N ASP A 122 -5.75 1.27 18.33
CA ASP A 122 -6.63 1.41 17.18
C ASP A 122 -5.81 1.53 15.89
N CYS A 123 -5.87 0.49 15.07
CA CYS A 123 -5.26 0.44 13.75
C CYS A 123 -6.13 1.07 12.66
N ALA A 124 -7.30 1.63 12.99
CA ALA A 124 -8.31 2.13 12.06
C ALA A 124 -8.61 1.11 10.94
N ASN A 125 -8.46 1.48 9.67
CA ASN A 125 -8.58 0.55 8.53
C ASN A 125 -7.23 -0.09 8.13
N SER A 126 -6.13 0.20 8.85
CA SER A 126 -4.79 -0.17 8.43
C SER A 126 -4.41 -1.61 8.74
N GLY A 127 -4.63 -2.52 7.78
CA GLY A 127 -4.11 -3.89 7.87
C GLY A 127 -2.57 -3.96 7.92
N THR A 128 -1.87 -2.95 7.41
CA THR A 128 -0.40 -2.87 7.49
C THR A 128 0.03 -2.60 8.92
N THR A 129 -0.53 -1.59 9.57
CA THR A 129 -0.27 -1.26 10.98
C THR A 129 -0.47 -2.50 11.86
N MET A 130 -1.63 -3.15 11.76
CA MET A 130 -1.95 -4.32 12.59
C MET A 130 -0.97 -5.47 12.39
N ARG A 131 -0.67 -5.84 11.14
CA ARG A 131 0.21 -6.99 10.86
C ARG A 131 1.65 -6.76 11.25
N LEU A 132 2.19 -5.56 10.97
CA LEU A 132 3.57 -5.23 11.31
C LEU A 132 3.75 -5.11 12.83
N LEU A 133 2.83 -4.41 13.52
CA LEU A 133 2.87 -4.32 14.97
C LEU A 133 2.66 -5.67 15.67
N ALA A 134 1.83 -6.56 15.11
CA ALA A 134 1.72 -7.92 15.62
C ALA A 134 3.07 -8.65 15.61
N GLY A 135 3.88 -8.48 14.55
CA GLY A 135 5.24 -9.01 14.49
C GLY A 135 6.16 -8.43 15.58
N VAL A 136 6.17 -7.13 15.74
CA VAL A 136 6.98 -6.43 16.76
C VAL A 136 6.57 -6.82 18.18
N LEU A 137 5.26 -6.76 18.45
CA LEU A 137 4.72 -6.98 19.80
C LEU A 137 4.81 -8.45 20.24
N ALA A 138 4.82 -9.40 19.32
CA ALA A 138 4.95 -10.82 19.63
C ALA A 138 6.23 -11.14 20.43
N GLY A 139 7.35 -10.45 20.12
CA GLY A 139 8.63 -10.60 20.82
C GLY A 139 8.89 -9.55 21.89
N SER A 140 7.99 -8.60 22.08
CA SER A 140 8.12 -7.54 23.08
C SER A 140 7.79 -8.08 24.49
N ARG A 141 8.07 -7.27 25.52
CA ARG A 141 7.73 -7.62 26.93
C ARG A 141 6.39 -7.02 27.38
N VAL A 142 5.60 -6.51 26.47
CA VAL A 142 4.32 -5.85 26.79
C VAL A 142 3.15 -6.68 26.31
N SER A 143 2.02 -6.54 26.99
CA SER A 143 0.73 -7.06 26.51
C SER A 143 -0.01 -5.91 25.82
N ALA A 144 -0.59 -6.18 24.66
CA ALA A 144 -1.33 -5.19 23.90
C ALA A 144 -2.48 -5.83 23.12
N THR A 145 -3.54 -5.09 22.92
CA THR A 145 -4.64 -5.45 22.02
C THR A 145 -4.56 -4.57 20.78
N LEU A 146 -4.53 -5.19 19.61
CA LEU A 146 -4.65 -4.50 18.32
C LEU A 146 -6.07 -4.68 17.80
N ASP A 147 -6.74 -3.58 17.51
CA ASP A 147 -8.10 -3.57 16.97
C ASP A 147 -8.21 -2.53 15.84
N GLY A 148 -9.38 -2.38 15.27
CA GLY A 148 -9.64 -1.41 14.22
C GLY A 148 -11.11 -1.32 13.85
N ASP A 149 -11.40 -0.71 12.72
CA ASP A 149 -12.76 -0.49 12.24
C ASP A 149 -13.46 -1.78 11.78
N ALA A 150 -14.73 -1.66 11.39
CA ALA A 150 -15.54 -2.78 10.93
C ALA A 150 -14.97 -3.45 9.67
N SER A 151 -14.29 -2.71 8.80
CA SER A 151 -13.64 -3.27 7.62
C SER A 151 -12.40 -4.08 8.00
N LEU A 152 -11.53 -3.54 8.86
CA LEU A 152 -10.33 -4.25 9.31
C LEU A 152 -10.69 -5.52 10.10
N ARG A 153 -11.73 -5.47 10.92
CA ARG A 153 -12.21 -6.64 11.69
C ARG A 153 -12.69 -7.80 10.83
N ARG A 154 -13.06 -7.56 9.57
CA ARG A 154 -13.42 -8.61 8.61
C ARG A 154 -12.22 -9.24 7.90
N ARG A 155 -11.04 -8.61 7.96
CA ARG A 155 -9.86 -9.10 7.22
C ARG A 155 -9.21 -10.28 7.92
N PRO A 156 -8.78 -11.33 7.17
CA PRO A 156 -8.12 -12.49 7.76
C PRO A 156 -6.73 -12.12 8.30
N MET A 157 -6.49 -12.43 9.58
CA MET A 157 -5.20 -12.26 10.25
C MET A 157 -4.52 -13.59 10.55
N ALA A 158 -5.18 -14.73 10.33
CA ALA A 158 -4.64 -16.06 10.56
C ALA A 158 -3.29 -16.27 9.87
N ARG A 159 -3.11 -15.71 8.65
CA ARG A 159 -1.86 -15.82 7.87
C ARG A 159 -0.64 -15.14 8.53
N VAL A 160 -0.85 -14.24 9.49
CA VAL A 160 0.20 -13.64 10.31
C VAL A 160 0.25 -14.30 11.68
N VAL A 161 -0.91 -14.53 12.29
CA VAL A 161 -1.04 -15.09 13.65
C VAL A 161 -0.45 -16.52 13.73
N GLU A 162 -0.78 -17.40 12.79
CA GLU A 162 -0.30 -18.78 12.82
C GLU A 162 1.22 -18.91 12.71
N PRO A 163 1.93 -18.23 11.78
CA PRO A 163 3.37 -18.31 11.75
C PRO A 163 4.04 -17.69 12.99
N LEU A 164 3.50 -16.60 13.54
CA LEU A 164 4.00 -16.01 14.78
C LEU A 164 3.81 -16.97 15.97
N ARG A 165 2.66 -17.64 16.08
CA ARG A 165 2.43 -18.69 17.09
C ARG A 165 3.45 -19.84 16.96
N LYS A 166 3.83 -20.22 15.74
CA LYS A 166 4.88 -21.21 15.52
C LYS A 166 6.25 -20.76 16.03
N MET A 167 6.51 -19.46 16.07
CA MET A 167 7.69 -18.87 16.71
C MET A 167 7.59 -18.83 18.24
N GLY A 168 6.44 -19.14 18.83
CA GLY A 168 6.19 -19.12 20.26
C GLY A 168 5.40 -17.91 20.74
N ALA A 169 4.86 -17.08 19.83
CA ALA A 169 4.06 -15.94 20.20
C ALA A 169 2.73 -16.35 20.85
N SER A 170 2.35 -15.66 21.93
CA SER A 170 1.03 -15.75 22.54
C SER A 170 0.12 -14.70 21.93
N ILE A 171 -0.77 -15.13 21.03
CA ILE A 171 -1.71 -14.25 20.31
C ILE A 171 -3.08 -14.91 20.35
N GLU A 172 -4.06 -14.19 20.88
CA GLU A 172 -5.47 -14.59 20.78
C GLU A 172 -6.13 -13.80 19.65
N SER A 173 -7.09 -14.42 18.97
CA SER A 173 -7.85 -13.79 17.87
C SER A 173 -9.23 -14.45 17.81
N ARG A 174 -10.22 -13.73 17.30
CA ARG A 174 -11.56 -14.26 17.07
C ARG A 174 -11.60 -14.94 15.71
N ASP A 175 -11.51 -16.26 15.67
CA ASP A 175 -11.52 -17.06 14.42
C ASP A 175 -10.53 -16.56 13.36
N GLY A 176 -9.34 -16.16 13.80
CA GLY A 176 -8.32 -15.62 12.89
C GLY A 176 -8.55 -14.18 12.44
N HIS A 177 -9.45 -13.45 13.08
CA HIS A 177 -9.76 -12.04 12.83
C HIS A 177 -9.48 -11.16 14.04
N PRO A 178 -9.39 -9.82 13.89
CA PRO A 178 -9.27 -8.88 15.00
C PRO A 178 -10.49 -8.94 15.96
N PRO A 179 -10.32 -8.52 17.23
CA PRO A 179 -9.07 -8.00 17.81
C PRO A 179 -8.01 -9.07 18.01
N LEU A 180 -6.73 -8.65 17.95
CA LEU A 180 -5.59 -9.49 18.28
C LEU A 180 -5.11 -9.13 19.69
N VAL A 181 -5.17 -10.07 20.64
CA VAL A 181 -4.62 -9.87 21.99
C VAL A 181 -3.27 -10.55 22.04
N LEU A 182 -2.23 -9.76 22.23
CA LEU A 182 -0.85 -10.24 22.27
C LEU A 182 -0.32 -10.15 23.70
N THR A 183 0.36 -11.21 24.11
CA THR A 183 1.20 -11.22 25.31
C THR A 183 2.63 -11.50 24.90
N GLY A 184 3.53 -10.60 25.22
CA GLY A 184 4.92 -10.72 24.82
C GLY A 184 5.59 -11.98 25.40
N THR A 185 6.24 -12.73 24.53
CA THR A 185 6.90 -14.01 24.86
C THR A 185 8.30 -14.08 24.28
N ALA A 186 9.10 -15.02 24.79
CA ALA A 186 10.38 -15.33 24.19
C ALA A 186 10.16 -16.11 22.89
N LEU A 187 10.52 -15.51 21.76
CA LEU A 187 10.38 -16.13 20.46
C LEU A 187 11.57 -17.02 20.09
N GLN A 188 11.30 -18.01 19.24
CA GLN A 188 12.30 -18.85 18.60
C GLN A 188 12.30 -18.58 17.09
N GLY A 189 13.49 -18.30 16.54
CA GLY A 189 13.67 -18.20 15.10
C GLY A 189 13.30 -19.50 14.41
N ARG A 190 12.63 -19.42 13.27
CA ARG A 190 12.17 -20.58 12.51
C ARG A 190 12.22 -20.31 11.01
N ARG A 191 12.19 -21.43 10.25
CA ARG A 191 11.99 -21.39 8.80
C ARG A 191 10.50 -21.37 8.47
N HIS A 192 10.09 -20.38 7.69
CA HIS A 192 8.72 -20.19 7.20
C HIS A 192 8.72 -20.19 5.67
N VAL A 193 7.85 -21.00 5.06
CA VAL A 193 7.59 -20.96 3.62
C VAL A 193 6.24 -20.28 3.43
N LEU A 194 6.21 -19.14 2.73
CA LEU A 194 4.98 -18.41 2.45
C LEU A 194 4.20 -19.10 1.33
N ARG A 195 3.08 -19.71 1.68
CA ARG A 195 2.19 -20.34 0.68
C ARG A 195 1.45 -19.33 -0.18
N VAL A 196 1.19 -18.16 0.39
CA VAL A 196 0.54 -17.02 -0.28
C VAL A 196 1.53 -15.87 -0.27
N PRO A 197 1.89 -15.29 -1.43
CA PRO A 197 2.80 -14.17 -1.52
C PRO A 197 2.26 -12.96 -0.72
N SER A 198 3.01 -12.53 0.30
CA SER A 198 2.59 -11.41 1.16
C SER A 198 3.77 -10.71 1.81
N ALA A 199 4.11 -9.52 1.31
CA ALA A 199 5.14 -8.67 1.92
C ALA A 199 4.83 -8.31 3.38
N GLN A 200 3.56 -8.21 3.77
CA GLN A 200 3.18 -7.89 5.14
C GLN A 200 3.44 -9.06 6.10
N VAL A 201 3.14 -10.30 5.66
CA VAL A 201 3.44 -11.50 6.46
C VAL A 201 4.96 -11.67 6.60
N LYS A 202 5.71 -11.56 5.50
CA LYS A 202 7.17 -11.54 5.52
C LYS A 202 7.70 -10.51 6.51
N SER A 203 7.27 -9.26 6.38
CA SER A 203 7.69 -8.17 7.25
C SER A 203 7.40 -8.46 8.72
N ALA A 204 6.20 -8.96 9.05
CA ALA A 204 5.84 -9.32 10.42
C ALA A 204 6.77 -10.39 11.01
N LEU A 205 7.13 -11.41 10.21
CA LEU A 205 8.03 -12.46 10.63
C LEU A 205 9.48 -11.97 10.83
N LEU A 206 9.96 -11.09 9.95
CA LEU A 206 11.28 -10.47 10.09
C LEU A 206 11.33 -9.55 11.32
N LEU A 207 10.30 -8.75 11.55
CA LEU A 207 10.19 -7.90 12.74
C LEU A 207 10.14 -8.72 14.03
N ALA A 208 9.41 -9.83 14.06
CA ALA A 208 9.42 -10.78 15.17
C ALA A 208 10.78 -11.44 15.34
N GLY A 209 11.47 -11.72 14.22
CA GLY A 209 12.81 -12.29 14.16
C GLY A 209 13.87 -11.45 14.85
N LEU A 210 13.72 -10.12 14.91
CA LEU A 210 14.64 -9.22 15.62
C LEU A 210 14.74 -9.55 17.12
N ALA A 211 13.65 -10.06 17.72
CA ALA A 211 13.59 -10.44 19.13
C ALA A 211 13.70 -11.95 19.37
N ALA A 212 13.80 -12.76 18.31
CA ALA A 212 13.80 -14.21 18.42
C ALA A 212 15.19 -14.77 18.80
N ARG A 213 15.19 -15.94 19.44
CA ARG A 213 16.41 -16.73 19.63
C ARG A 213 16.65 -17.61 18.41
N GLY A 214 17.82 -17.49 17.80
CA GLY A 214 18.20 -18.21 16.58
C GLY A 214 17.64 -17.58 15.28
N PRO A 215 18.13 -18.04 14.12
CA PRO A 215 17.79 -17.44 12.83
C PRO A 215 16.31 -17.57 12.48
N THR A 216 15.74 -16.51 11.92
CA THR A 216 14.41 -16.51 11.30
C THR A 216 14.58 -16.50 9.79
N THR A 217 14.09 -17.54 9.12
CA THR A 217 14.20 -17.68 7.67
C THR A 217 12.82 -17.59 7.04
N VAL A 218 12.64 -16.69 6.08
CA VAL A 218 11.42 -16.59 5.27
C VAL A 218 11.74 -16.99 3.84
N VAL A 219 10.96 -17.92 3.31
CA VAL A 219 11.05 -18.38 1.92
C VAL A 219 9.83 -17.89 1.16
N GLU A 220 10.06 -17.13 0.11
CA GLU A 220 9.06 -16.67 -0.83
C GLU A 220 9.21 -17.43 -2.15
N PRO A 221 8.31 -18.34 -2.49
CA PRO A 221 8.30 -18.96 -3.83
C PRO A 221 8.08 -17.93 -4.95
N VAL A 222 7.28 -16.90 -4.67
CA VAL A 222 7.08 -15.73 -5.53
C VAL A 222 7.53 -14.51 -4.73
N PRO A 223 8.55 -13.78 -5.19
CA PRO A 223 9.07 -12.60 -4.50
C PRO A 223 8.02 -11.53 -4.32
N THR A 224 8.03 -10.88 -3.16
CA THR A 224 7.19 -9.72 -2.84
C THR A 224 8.07 -8.50 -2.53
N ARG A 225 7.44 -7.35 -2.25
CA ARG A 225 8.11 -6.08 -1.91
C ARG A 225 9.18 -6.25 -0.84
N ASP A 226 10.37 -5.69 -1.06
CA ASP A 226 11.56 -5.88 -0.24
C ASP A 226 11.90 -4.68 0.68
N HIS A 227 10.96 -3.76 0.90
CA HIS A 227 11.19 -2.56 1.72
C HIS A 227 11.70 -2.87 3.13
N THR A 228 11.22 -3.95 3.77
CA THR A 228 11.66 -4.34 5.11
C THR A 228 13.10 -4.81 5.09
N GLU A 229 13.47 -5.59 4.11
CA GLU A 229 14.84 -6.10 3.93
C GLU A 229 15.82 -4.95 3.70
N ARG A 230 15.46 -4.00 2.83
CA ARG A 230 16.29 -2.83 2.55
C ARG A 230 16.50 -1.97 3.80
N LEU A 231 15.42 -1.66 4.51
CA LEU A 231 15.49 -0.88 5.75
C LEU A 231 16.29 -1.60 6.83
N LEU A 232 16.06 -2.90 7.06
CA LEU A 232 16.81 -3.68 8.03
C LEU A 232 18.29 -3.74 7.70
N ALA A 233 18.65 -3.97 6.43
CA ALA A 233 20.03 -3.99 5.99
C ALA A 233 20.72 -2.63 6.20
N ALA A 234 20.05 -1.52 5.84
CA ALA A 234 20.55 -0.17 6.03
C ALA A 234 20.72 0.20 7.52
N MET A 235 19.90 -0.38 8.41
CA MET A 235 19.96 -0.19 9.85
C MET A 235 20.90 -1.19 10.54
N GLY A 236 21.72 -1.94 9.78
CA GLY A 236 22.77 -2.81 10.29
C GLY A 236 22.31 -4.17 10.84
N ALA A 237 21.11 -4.62 10.48
CA ALA A 237 20.65 -5.97 10.80
C ALA A 237 21.47 -7.02 10.06
N ASP A 238 21.73 -8.16 10.70
CA ASP A 238 22.42 -9.32 10.08
C ASP A 238 21.42 -10.09 9.19
N LEU A 239 21.19 -9.55 7.98
CA LEU A 239 20.22 -10.03 7.02
C LEU A 239 20.89 -10.54 5.76
N HIS A 240 20.55 -11.77 5.37
CA HIS A 240 21.02 -12.41 4.15
C HIS A 240 19.87 -12.72 3.22
N VAL A 241 19.98 -12.26 1.96
CA VAL A 241 18.99 -12.50 0.90
C VAL A 241 19.62 -13.32 -0.20
N GLN A 242 19.03 -14.44 -0.55
CA GLN A 242 19.52 -15.36 -1.58
C GLN A 242 18.40 -15.77 -2.53
N SER A 243 18.72 -15.90 -3.81
CA SER A 243 17.80 -16.52 -4.78
C SER A 243 17.61 -17.99 -4.41
N SER A 244 16.36 -18.46 -4.47
CA SER A 244 16.00 -19.86 -4.27
C SER A 244 15.69 -20.49 -5.61
N PRO A 245 16.14 -21.72 -5.90
CA PRO A 245 15.63 -22.43 -7.07
C PRO A 245 14.10 -22.58 -6.97
N PRO A 246 13.39 -22.62 -8.11
CA PRO A 246 11.95 -22.85 -8.12
C PRO A 246 11.63 -24.16 -7.38
N PRO A 247 10.48 -24.26 -6.69
CA PRO A 247 10.09 -25.50 -6.03
C PRO A 247 10.02 -26.63 -7.05
N LEU A 248 10.64 -27.78 -6.70
CA LEU A 248 10.61 -28.98 -7.52
C LEU A 248 9.14 -29.45 -7.65
N GLY A 249 8.57 -29.39 -8.86
CA GLY A 249 7.29 -30.04 -9.07
C GLY A 249 6.39 -29.55 -10.20
N GLU A 250 6.63 -28.41 -10.83
CA GLU A 250 5.82 -28.00 -11.98
C GLU A 250 6.72 -27.46 -13.11
N GLY A 251 6.72 -28.17 -14.23
CA GLY A 251 7.49 -27.84 -15.42
C GLY A 251 6.98 -26.58 -16.10
N GLN A 252 7.41 -25.41 -15.64
CA GLN A 252 7.32 -24.16 -16.39
C GLN A 252 8.73 -23.58 -16.55
N ALA A 253 9.23 -23.66 -17.77
CA ALA A 253 10.41 -22.95 -18.20
C ALA A 253 10.11 -21.44 -18.16
N GLY A 254 10.74 -20.69 -17.22
CA GLY A 254 10.66 -19.23 -17.16
C GLY A 254 10.09 -18.61 -15.88
N GLY A 255 9.77 -19.39 -14.85
CA GLY A 255 9.25 -18.88 -13.56
C GLY A 255 10.26 -18.02 -12.80
N LEU A 256 9.76 -17.01 -12.05
CA LEU A 256 10.58 -16.20 -11.17
C LEU A 256 11.31 -17.09 -10.15
N GLN A 257 12.60 -16.83 -9.97
CA GLN A 257 13.36 -17.46 -8.90
C GLN A 257 12.78 -17.00 -7.55
N GLY A 258 12.46 -17.94 -6.67
CA GLY A 258 12.06 -17.63 -5.30
C GLY A 258 13.19 -16.93 -4.54
N VAL A 259 12.86 -16.41 -3.35
CA VAL A 259 13.80 -15.71 -2.49
C VAL A 259 13.79 -16.35 -1.11
N VAL A 260 15.00 -16.52 -0.53
CA VAL A 260 15.21 -16.91 0.86
C VAL A 260 15.82 -15.74 1.60
N ILE A 261 15.14 -15.29 2.62
CA ILE A 261 15.57 -14.20 3.50
C ILE A 261 15.87 -14.81 4.86
N GLU A 262 17.11 -14.69 5.34
CA GLU A 262 17.53 -15.14 6.66
C GLU A 262 17.95 -13.93 7.50
N LEU A 263 17.25 -13.72 8.60
CA LEU A 263 17.60 -12.74 9.62
C LEU A 263 18.20 -13.49 10.82
N ARG A 264 19.43 -13.15 11.18
CA ARG A 264 20.14 -13.68 12.34
C ARG A 264 19.99 -12.75 13.53
N PRO A 265 19.86 -13.30 14.75
CA PRO A 265 19.85 -12.48 15.95
C PRO A 265 21.14 -11.68 16.05
N SER A 266 21.02 -10.39 16.31
CA SER A 266 22.15 -9.50 16.58
C SER A 266 22.09 -9.01 18.02
N HIS A 267 23.25 -8.95 18.70
CA HIS A 267 23.38 -8.27 20.00
C HIS A 267 23.52 -6.75 19.83
N ARG A 268 23.73 -6.30 18.60
CA ARG A 268 23.79 -4.88 18.25
C ARG A 268 22.36 -4.40 17.93
N PRO A 269 21.91 -3.32 18.55
CA PRO A 269 20.64 -2.70 18.19
C PRO A 269 20.67 -2.17 16.75
N LEU A 270 19.50 -1.88 16.19
CA LEU A 270 19.39 -1.26 14.87
C LEU A 270 19.92 0.18 14.92
N ASP A 271 20.68 0.56 13.91
CA ASP A 271 21.14 1.94 13.74
C ASP A 271 19.94 2.86 13.43
N ALA A 272 20.01 4.12 13.86
CA ALA A 272 19.04 5.13 13.50
C ALA A 272 19.06 5.42 12.00
N ILE A 273 17.91 5.88 11.47
CA ILE A 273 17.75 6.13 10.03
C ILE A 273 17.31 7.57 9.75
N GLU A 274 17.87 8.18 8.73
CA GLU A 274 17.34 9.38 8.10
C GLU A 274 16.79 9.02 6.72
N LEU A 275 15.48 9.15 6.52
CA LEU A 275 14.81 8.73 5.30
C LEU A 275 13.82 9.79 4.81
N ALA A 276 13.98 10.23 3.57
CA ALA A 276 12.95 10.91 2.81
C ALA A 276 12.14 9.84 2.06
N VAL A 277 10.88 9.64 2.44
CA VAL A 277 9.99 8.65 1.82
C VAL A 277 9.67 9.09 0.40
N PRO A 278 10.01 8.30 -0.64
CA PRO A 278 9.69 8.64 -2.01
C PRO A 278 8.17 8.57 -2.27
N GLY A 279 7.73 9.17 -3.35
CA GLY A 279 6.33 9.15 -3.77
C GLY A 279 5.81 7.71 -3.98
N ASP A 280 4.56 7.45 -3.57
CA ASP A 280 3.94 6.13 -3.66
C ASP A 280 3.72 5.72 -5.12
N PHE A 281 4.35 4.63 -5.52
CA PHE A 281 4.19 4.07 -6.86
C PHE A 281 2.73 3.68 -7.17
N SER A 282 1.98 3.14 -6.21
CA SER A 282 0.57 2.82 -6.43
C SER A 282 -0.29 4.07 -6.66
N SER A 283 -0.04 5.14 -5.93
CA SER A 283 -0.70 6.44 -6.17
C SER A 283 -0.32 7.01 -7.53
N ALA A 284 0.94 6.87 -7.93
CA ALA A 284 1.45 7.29 -9.23
C ALA A 284 0.83 6.50 -10.38
N SER A 285 0.50 5.21 -10.18
CA SER A 285 -0.06 4.34 -11.23
C SER A 285 -1.37 4.85 -11.79
N PHE A 286 -2.21 5.52 -11.00
CA PHE A 286 -3.46 6.13 -11.49
C PHE A 286 -3.19 7.27 -12.46
N TRP A 287 -2.17 8.08 -12.22
CA TRP A 287 -1.76 9.17 -13.14
C TRP A 287 -1.08 8.63 -14.40
N MET A 288 -0.28 7.57 -14.26
CA MET A 288 0.28 6.84 -15.40
C MET A 288 -0.84 6.27 -16.28
N ALA A 289 -1.86 5.67 -15.64
CA ALA A 289 -3.04 5.17 -16.33
C ALA A 289 -3.81 6.31 -17.01
N ALA A 290 -4.08 7.42 -16.31
CA ALA A 290 -4.75 8.58 -16.90
C ALA A 290 -4.05 9.08 -18.16
N ALA A 291 -2.72 9.23 -18.12
CA ALA A 291 -1.92 9.66 -19.27
C ALA A 291 -1.97 8.66 -20.43
N ALA A 292 -2.03 7.36 -20.13
CA ALA A 292 -2.01 6.32 -21.15
C ALA A 292 -3.35 6.13 -21.89
N LEU A 293 -4.50 6.60 -21.33
CA LEU A 293 -5.86 6.36 -21.86
C LEU A 293 -6.07 6.86 -23.29
N ARG A 294 -5.45 7.95 -23.69
CA ARG A 294 -5.61 8.53 -25.03
C ARG A 294 -4.28 8.97 -25.63
N PRO A 295 -4.11 8.80 -26.95
CA PRO A 295 -2.94 9.33 -27.65
C PRO A 295 -2.76 10.83 -27.43
N GLY A 296 -1.53 11.24 -27.10
CA GLY A 296 -1.16 12.63 -26.88
C GLY A 296 -1.37 13.15 -25.45
N TRP A 297 -2.05 12.40 -24.57
CA TRP A 297 -2.06 12.71 -23.15
C TRP A 297 -0.72 12.37 -22.53
N SER A 298 -0.25 13.19 -21.58
CA SER A 298 1.08 12.96 -20.98
C SER A 298 1.16 13.53 -19.58
N ILE A 299 1.68 12.75 -18.65
CA ILE A 299 1.97 13.18 -17.28
C ILE A 299 3.43 12.85 -16.94
N THR A 300 4.05 13.77 -16.23
CA THR A 300 5.36 13.59 -15.58
C THR A 300 5.14 13.51 -14.06
N ILE A 301 5.68 12.47 -13.42
CA ILE A 301 5.57 12.25 -11.97
C ILE A 301 6.98 12.30 -11.40
N GLU A 302 7.26 13.28 -10.54
CA GLU A 302 8.57 13.49 -9.93
C GLU A 302 8.69 12.83 -8.57
N GLY A 303 9.88 12.32 -8.24
CA GLY A 303 10.23 11.77 -6.94
C GLY A 303 9.46 10.49 -6.58
N VAL A 304 8.94 9.76 -7.57
CA VAL A 304 8.22 8.50 -7.35
C VAL A 304 9.17 7.36 -7.00
N GLY A 305 8.79 6.49 -6.07
CA GLY A 305 9.54 5.29 -5.71
C GLY A 305 9.66 4.33 -6.90
N LEU A 306 10.88 3.91 -7.20
CA LEU A 306 11.22 3.04 -8.34
C LEU A 306 11.86 1.72 -7.88
N ASN A 307 11.47 1.24 -6.70
CA ASN A 307 11.90 -0.06 -6.23
C ASN A 307 11.53 -1.15 -7.26
N PRO A 308 12.49 -1.98 -7.74
CA PRO A 308 12.25 -2.98 -8.78
C PRO A 308 11.12 -3.96 -8.47
N THR A 309 10.87 -4.24 -7.17
CA THR A 309 9.75 -5.11 -6.74
C THR A 309 8.38 -4.44 -6.83
N ARG A 310 8.31 -3.16 -7.24
CA ARG A 310 7.09 -2.34 -7.34
C ARG A 310 6.76 -1.92 -8.77
N THR A 311 7.76 -1.89 -9.67
CA THR A 311 7.66 -1.23 -10.97
C THR A 311 7.10 -2.11 -12.08
N ALA A 312 6.52 -3.27 -11.77
CA ALA A 312 5.92 -4.17 -12.76
C ALA A 312 4.89 -3.48 -13.67
N PHE A 313 4.13 -2.52 -13.13
CA PHE A 313 3.14 -1.76 -13.88
C PHE A 313 3.74 -0.95 -15.04
N LEU A 314 4.98 -0.47 -14.95
CA LEU A 314 5.67 0.22 -16.07
C LEU A 314 5.83 -0.71 -17.26
N ARG A 315 6.28 -1.95 -17.04
CA ARG A 315 6.41 -2.97 -18.11
C ARG A 315 5.06 -3.34 -18.71
N ILE A 316 4.00 -3.38 -17.87
CA ILE A 316 2.64 -3.63 -18.36
C ILE A 316 2.18 -2.48 -19.25
N LEU A 317 2.41 -1.23 -18.89
CA LEU A 317 2.09 -0.06 -19.72
C LEU A 317 2.83 -0.08 -21.07
N GLU A 318 4.12 -0.41 -21.07
CA GLU A 318 4.91 -0.59 -22.29
C GLU A 318 4.37 -1.74 -23.16
N ALA A 319 4.05 -2.87 -22.54
CA ALA A 319 3.44 -4.01 -23.23
C ALA A 319 2.07 -3.66 -23.83
N MET A 320 1.30 -2.79 -23.19
CA MET A 320 0.06 -2.24 -23.74
C MET A 320 0.30 -1.20 -24.85
N GLY A 321 1.52 -0.67 -24.99
CA GLY A 321 1.88 0.25 -26.07
C GLY A 321 2.05 1.70 -25.64
N ALA A 322 1.86 2.07 -24.38
CA ALA A 322 2.16 3.40 -23.88
C ALA A 322 3.66 3.71 -23.96
N ALA A 323 4.01 5.00 -24.15
CA ALA A 323 5.40 5.41 -24.08
C ALA A 323 5.75 5.74 -22.62
N VAL A 324 6.72 5.03 -22.07
CA VAL A 324 7.21 5.21 -20.71
C VAL A 324 8.66 5.66 -20.75
N GLN A 325 8.98 6.72 -20.01
CA GLN A 325 10.33 7.21 -19.81
C GLN A 325 10.61 7.27 -18.31
N VAL A 326 11.74 6.74 -17.88
CA VAL A 326 12.15 6.68 -16.48
C VAL A 326 13.54 7.33 -16.34
N GLU A 327 13.64 8.30 -15.44
CA GLU A 327 14.89 8.90 -15.01
C GLU A 327 15.12 8.52 -13.55
N LEU A 328 16.04 7.59 -13.30
CA LEU A 328 16.36 7.12 -11.96
C LEU A 328 17.28 8.09 -11.25
N THR A 329 16.96 8.45 -10.03
CA THR A 329 17.89 9.10 -9.09
C THR A 329 18.54 8.00 -8.25
N GLU A 330 19.87 7.91 -8.28
CA GLU A 330 20.60 6.93 -7.46
C GLU A 330 20.42 7.26 -5.97
N THR A 331 19.99 6.25 -5.20
CA THR A 331 19.92 6.31 -3.75
C THR A 331 20.25 4.95 -3.16
N ASP A 332 20.92 4.94 -2.01
CA ASP A 332 21.41 3.72 -1.38
C ASP A 332 20.29 2.89 -0.74
N LEU A 333 19.13 3.49 -0.44
CA LEU A 333 18.08 2.84 0.34
C LEU A 333 16.83 2.49 -0.48
N GLU A 334 16.08 3.47 -0.91
CA GLU A 334 14.87 3.29 -1.73
C GLU A 334 15.04 4.08 -3.04
N PRO A 335 15.22 3.38 -4.17
CA PRO A 335 15.39 4.04 -5.44
C PRO A 335 14.15 4.84 -5.82
N HIS A 336 14.37 6.05 -6.31
CA HIS A 336 13.30 6.93 -6.77
C HIS A 336 13.74 7.73 -8.01
N GLY A 337 12.80 8.41 -8.62
CA GLY A 337 13.11 9.17 -9.81
C GLY A 337 11.88 9.82 -10.44
N THR A 338 12.01 10.16 -11.71
CA THR A 338 10.94 10.75 -12.50
C THR A 338 10.42 9.74 -13.52
N VAL A 339 9.10 9.61 -13.59
CA VAL A 339 8.41 8.80 -14.60
C VAL A 339 7.56 9.70 -15.47
N ARG A 340 7.75 9.61 -16.79
CA ARG A 340 6.88 10.25 -17.77
C ARG A 340 6.16 9.18 -18.57
N VAL A 341 4.84 9.28 -18.62
CA VAL A 341 3.99 8.43 -19.45
C VAL A 341 3.28 9.27 -20.49
N THR A 342 3.32 8.80 -21.75
CA THR A 342 2.59 9.41 -22.86
C THR A 342 1.70 8.38 -23.53
N GLY A 343 0.43 8.69 -23.67
CA GLY A 343 -0.57 7.83 -24.28
C GLY A 343 -0.31 7.59 -25.77
N ARG A 344 -0.56 6.36 -26.16
CA ARG A 344 -0.54 5.84 -27.54
C ARG A 344 -1.70 4.86 -27.73
N PRO A 345 -2.00 4.42 -28.95
CA PRO A 345 -2.99 3.35 -29.14
C PRO A 345 -2.64 2.13 -28.30
N LEU A 346 -3.55 1.75 -27.41
CA LEU A 346 -3.34 0.64 -26.49
C LEU A 346 -3.79 -0.68 -27.09
N ARG A 347 -3.11 -1.76 -26.71
CA ARG A 347 -3.47 -3.15 -26.99
C ARG A 347 -3.67 -3.93 -25.70
N ALA A 348 -4.53 -4.94 -25.75
CA ALA A 348 -4.80 -5.82 -24.63
C ALA A 348 -3.57 -6.64 -24.22
N VAL A 349 -3.54 -7.04 -22.95
CA VAL A 349 -2.51 -7.90 -22.36
C VAL A 349 -3.16 -9.06 -21.61
N THR A 350 -2.40 -10.14 -21.43
CA THR A 350 -2.77 -11.25 -20.55
C THR A 350 -1.75 -11.31 -19.43
N LEU A 351 -2.22 -11.22 -18.18
CA LEU A 351 -1.40 -11.32 -16.98
C LEU A 351 -1.71 -12.61 -16.22
N GLY A 352 -0.65 -13.35 -15.89
CA GLY A 352 -0.71 -14.50 -15.00
C GLY A 352 -0.44 -14.14 -13.55
N ALA A 353 -0.41 -15.16 -12.70
CA ALA A 353 -0.28 -14.98 -11.24
C ALA A 353 1.00 -14.21 -10.84
N GLU A 354 2.11 -14.37 -11.53
CA GLU A 354 3.38 -13.71 -11.20
C GLU A 354 3.30 -12.20 -11.44
N GLU A 355 2.81 -11.78 -12.63
CA GLU A 355 2.64 -10.36 -12.95
C GLU A 355 1.59 -9.73 -12.04
N VAL A 356 0.54 -10.48 -11.70
CA VAL A 356 -0.51 -10.02 -10.79
C VAL A 356 0.05 -9.79 -9.40
N VAL A 357 0.88 -10.69 -8.85
CA VAL A 357 1.51 -10.49 -7.54
C VAL A 357 2.40 -9.24 -7.54
N ALA A 358 3.17 -9.03 -8.61
CA ALA A 358 4.08 -7.90 -8.74
C ALA A 358 3.37 -6.54 -8.92
N ALA A 359 2.13 -6.52 -9.46
CA ALA A 359 1.34 -5.32 -9.73
C ALA A 359 -0.05 -5.34 -9.07
N ILE A 360 -0.23 -6.11 -8.00
CA ILE A 360 -1.55 -6.42 -7.43
C ILE A 360 -2.35 -5.17 -7.02
N ASP A 361 -1.66 -4.16 -6.53
CA ASP A 361 -2.29 -2.92 -6.08
C ASP A 361 -2.57 -1.94 -7.24
N GLU A 362 -1.98 -2.16 -8.40
CA GLU A 362 -2.14 -1.38 -9.64
C GLU A 362 -3.20 -1.99 -10.58
N ILE A 363 -3.71 -3.20 -10.29
CA ILE A 363 -4.74 -3.87 -11.11
C ILE A 363 -6.00 -3.01 -11.31
N PRO A 364 -6.55 -2.28 -10.31
CA PRO A 364 -7.70 -1.40 -10.56
C PRO A 364 -7.42 -0.33 -11.63
N ALA A 365 -6.24 0.30 -11.60
CA ALA A 365 -5.82 1.27 -12.63
C ALA A 365 -5.66 0.62 -14.01
N LEU A 366 -5.13 -0.61 -14.05
CA LEU A 366 -5.01 -1.40 -15.28
C LEU A 366 -6.38 -1.73 -15.89
N LEU A 367 -7.37 -2.05 -15.08
CA LEU A 367 -8.74 -2.35 -15.55
C LEU A 367 -9.39 -1.12 -16.21
N ALA A 368 -9.14 0.09 -15.71
CA ALA A 368 -9.56 1.31 -16.38
C ALA A 368 -8.91 1.44 -17.77
N LEU A 369 -7.60 1.16 -17.90
CA LEU A 369 -6.89 1.15 -19.19
C LEU A 369 -7.42 0.07 -20.14
N ALA A 370 -7.72 -1.11 -19.62
CA ALA A 370 -8.19 -2.25 -20.40
C ALA A 370 -9.46 -1.91 -21.19
N THR A 371 -10.31 -1.01 -20.69
CA THR A 371 -11.52 -0.55 -21.39
C THR A 371 -11.21 0.15 -22.72
N GLN A 372 -10.02 0.72 -22.87
CA GLN A 372 -9.61 1.50 -24.06
C GLN A 372 -8.61 0.74 -24.94
N ALA A 373 -8.11 -0.42 -24.50
CA ALA A 373 -7.15 -1.23 -25.25
C ALA A 373 -7.82 -2.01 -26.38
N GLU A 374 -7.12 -2.25 -27.49
CA GLU A 374 -7.61 -3.11 -28.55
C GLU A 374 -7.49 -4.58 -28.15
N GLY A 375 -8.61 -5.33 -28.20
CA GLY A 375 -8.67 -6.74 -27.84
C GLY A 375 -9.18 -6.98 -26.41
N ARG A 376 -8.97 -8.19 -25.92
CA ARG A 376 -9.43 -8.64 -24.61
C ARG A 376 -8.26 -8.72 -23.61
N THR A 377 -8.28 -7.88 -22.60
CA THR A 377 -7.34 -7.98 -21.48
C THR A 377 -7.81 -9.05 -20.51
N VAL A 378 -6.91 -9.95 -20.10
CA VAL A 378 -7.19 -11.05 -19.19
C VAL A 378 -6.25 -10.97 -17.99
N ILE A 379 -6.80 -11.03 -16.79
CA ILE A 379 -6.06 -11.05 -15.53
C ILE A 379 -6.48 -12.31 -14.77
N ALA A 380 -5.52 -13.21 -14.51
CA ALA A 380 -5.74 -14.48 -13.82
C ALA A 380 -4.81 -14.62 -12.63
N GLY A 381 -5.19 -15.44 -11.62
CA GLY A 381 -4.42 -15.61 -10.39
C GLY A 381 -4.52 -14.43 -9.42
N ALA A 382 -5.61 -13.66 -9.50
CA ALA A 382 -5.84 -12.43 -8.75
C ALA A 382 -6.75 -12.62 -7.52
N ALA A 383 -6.94 -13.84 -7.01
CA ALA A 383 -7.85 -14.14 -5.90
C ALA A 383 -7.59 -13.26 -4.64
N GLU A 384 -6.35 -12.84 -4.41
CA GLU A 384 -6.00 -11.94 -3.29
C GLU A 384 -6.67 -10.56 -3.37
N LEU A 385 -7.14 -10.13 -4.54
CA LEU A 385 -7.90 -8.87 -4.68
C LEU A 385 -9.27 -8.94 -4.02
N ARG A 386 -9.83 -10.15 -3.80
CA ARG A 386 -11.14 -10.31 -3.17
C ARG A 386 -11.15 -10.11 -1.66
N VAL A 387 -9.96 -10.17 -1.03
CA VAL A 387 -9.79 -10.08 0.43
C VAL A 387 -8.98 -8.86 0.85
N LYS A 388 -8.94 -7.83 0.00
CA LYS A 388 -8.34 -6.52 0.30
C LYS A 388 -9.28 -5.67 1.16
N GLU A 389 -9.26 -4.36 0.99
CA GLU A 389 -10.18 -3.40 1.64
C GLU A 389 -11.65 -3.72 1.31
N SER A 390 -11.89 -4.12 0.06
CA SER A 390 -13.13 -4.66 -0.47
C SER A 390 -12.83 -5.83 -1.41
N ASP A 391 -13.86 -6.46 -1.99
CA ASP A 391 -13.69 -7.32 -3.17
C ASP A 391 -13.43 -6.45 -4.40
N ARG A 392 -12.15 -6.18 -4.70
CA ARG A 392 -11.73 -5.32 -5.81
C ARG A 392 -12.09 -5.87 -7.19
N ILE A 393 -12.20 -7.20 -7.30
CA ILE A 393 -12.64 -7.83 -8.57
C ILE A 393 -14.11 -7.50 -8.81
N ALA A 394 -14.97 -7.78 -7.83
CA ALA A 394 -16.41 -7.53 -7.95
C ALA A 394 -16.71 -6.04 -8.10
N GLY A 395 -16.11 -5.18 -7.28
CA GLY A 395 -16.34 -3.72 -7.31
C GLY A 395 -15.93 -3.09 -8.65
N MET A 396 -14.76 -3.45 -9.18
CA MET A 396 -14.32 -2.97 -10.50
C MET A 396 -15.20 -3.52 -11.62
N ALA A 397 -15.58 -4.81 -11.56
CA ALA A 397 -16.45 -5.40 -12.58
C ALA A 397 -17.81 -4.70 -12.62
N GLU A 398 -18.43 -4.46 -11.47
CA GLU A 398 -19.72 -3.77 -11.38
C GLU A 398 -19.62 -2.31 -11.86
N GLY A 399 -18.62 -1.56 -11.35
CA GLY A 399 -18.45 -0.16 -11.75
C GLY A 399 -18.23 0.00 -13.25
N LEU A 400 -17.36 -0.79 -13.86
CA LEU A 400 -17.09 -0.75 -15.29
C LEU A 400 -18.29 -1.20 -16.13
N ARG A 401 -19.06 -2.21 -15.69
CA ARG A 401 -20.30 -2.63 -16.36
C ARG A 401 -21.36 -1.52 -16.35
N ARG A 402 -21.52 -0.81 -15.24
CA ARG A 402 -22.42 0.36 -15.16
C ARG A 402 -22.01 1.45 -16.15
N MET A 403 -20.71 1.63 -16.36
CA MET A 403 -20.18 2.54 -17.37
C MET A 403 -20.27 1.97 -18.80
N GLY A 404 -20.81 0.78 -19.01
CA GLY A 404 -21.03 0.17 -20.32
C GLY A 404 -19.90 -0.69 -20.85
N ALA A 405 -18.89 -1.04 -20.04
CA ALA A 405 -17.85 -1.97 -20.44
C ALA A 405 -18.33 -3.43 -20.41
N SER A 406 -17.80 -4.25 -21.33
CA SER A 406 -17.96 -5.71 -21.33
C SER A 406 -16.92 -6.32 -20.40
N VAL A 407 -17.36 -6.84 -19.27
CA VAL A 407 -16.49 -7.37 -18.21
C VAL A 407 -16.94 -8.76 -17.80
N ASP A 408 -15.99 -9.68 -17.77
CA ASP A 408 -16.19 -11.08 -17.37
C ASP A 408 -15.45 -11.32 -16.05
N GLU A 409 -16.22 -11.57 -15.00
CA GLU A 409 -15.71 -11.82 -13.65
C GLU A 409 -15.49 -13.32 -13.42
N ARG A 410 -14.36 -13.68 -12.80
CA ARG A 410 -14.00 -15.05 -12.42
C ARG A 410 -13.62 -15.12 -10.93
N PRO A 411 -13.66 -16.29 -10.30
CA PRO A 411 -13.29 -16.45 -8.89
C PRO A 411 -11.88 -15.91 -8.56
N ASP A 412 -10.93 -16.09 -9.46
CA ASP A 412 -9.52 -15.70 -9.31
C ASP A 412 -9.04 -14.69 -10.35
N GLY A 413 -9.98 -13.97 -11.01
CA GLY A 413 -9.57 -13.05 -12.08
C GLY A 413 -10.71 -12.26 -12.69
N ILE A 414 -10.36 -11.50 -13.72
CA ILE A 414 -11.27 -10.61 -14.43
C ILE A 414 -10.77 -10.42 -15.86
N SER A 415 -11.68 -10.29 -16.81
CA SER A 415 -11.32 -9.88 -18.17
C SER A 415 -12.21 -8.75 -18.66
N VAL A 416 -11.63 -7.89 -19.51
CA VAL A 416 -12.29 -6.72 -20.08
C VAL A 416 -12.09 -6.73 -21.59
N ASP A 417 -13.20 -6.67 -22.35
CA ASP A 417 -13.16 -6.41 -23.77
C ASP A 417 -12.95 -4.92 -24.00
N GLY A 418 -11.93 -4.54 -24.75
CA GLY A 418 -11.52 -3.15 -24.89
C GLY A 418 -12.17 -2.40 -26.06
N ARG A 419 -11.70 -1.16 -26.27
CA ARG A 419 -12.35 -0.17 -27.13
C ARG A 419 -13.82 0.07 -26.78
N CYS A 420 -14.11 0.07 -25.46
CA CYS A 420 -15.45 0.38 -24.97
C CYS A 420 -15.78 1.87 -25.14
N ALA A 421 -16.95 2.15 -25.66
CA ALA A 421 -17.55 3.49 -25.56
C ALA A 421 -18.14 3.67 -24.16
N LEU A 422 -17.33 4.06 -23.19
CA LEU A 422 -17.79 4.29 -21.84
C LEU A 422 -18.79 5.44 -21.77
N ARG A 423 -19.79 5.31 -20.89
CA ARG A 423 -20.79 6.34 -20.58
C ARG A 423 -20.64 6.78 -19.15
N GLY A 424 -20.91 8.03 -18.87
CA GLY A 424 -21.04 8.52 -17.52
C GLY A 424 -22.12 7.73 -16.77
N ALA A 425 -21.83 7.36 -15.53
CA ALA A 425 -22.73 6.56 -14.69
C ALA A 425 -22.52 6.92 -13.22
N THR A 426 -23.48 6.57 -12.38
CA THR A 426 -23.26 6.54 -10.92
C THR A 426 -22.64 5.19 -10.57
N VAL A 427 -21.48 5.23 -9.93
CA VAL A 427 -20.69 4.06 -9.53
C VAL A 427 -20.30 4.17 -8.08
N ASP A 428 -20.25 3.02 -7.40
CA ASP A 428 -19.92 2.90 -5.98
C ASP A 428 -18.43 2.52 -5.83
N SER A 429 -17.71 3.23 -4.95
CA SER A 429 -16.33 2.90 -4.61
C SER A 429 -16.22 1.65 -3.72
N ASN A 430 -17.30 1.17 -3.13
CA ASN A 430 -17.32 0.15 -2.09
C ASN A 430 -16.38 0.48 -0.91
N SER A 431 -16.28 1.74 -0.54
CA SER A 431 -15.35 2.27 0.47
C SER A 431 -13.88 1.89 0.21
N ASP A 432 -13.52 1.63 -1.06
CA ASP A 432 -12.15 1.31 -1.48
C ASP A 432 -11.57 2.43 -2.34
N HIS A 433 -10.55 3.09 -1.79
CA HIS A 433 -9.89 4.21 -2.43
C HIS A 433 -9.33 3.88 -3.82
N ARG A 434 -8.92 2.63 -4.08
CA ARG A 434 -8.38 2.22 -5.39
C ARG A 434 -9.47 2.03 -6.43
N ILE A 435 -10.65 1.55 -6.01
CA ILE A 435 -11.83 1.48 -6.88
C ILE A 435 -12.29 2.90 -7.22
N ALA A 436 -12.43 3.78 -6.22
CA ALA A 436 -12.79 5.17 -6.44
C ALA A 436 -11.87 5.85 -7.46
N MET A 437 -10.55 5.77 -7.25
CA MET A 437 -9.57 6.38 -8.15
C MET A 437 -9.59 5.75 -9.55
N ALA A 438 -9.71 4.43 -9.67
CA ALA A 438 -9.74 3.74 -10.97
C ALA A 438 -10.98 4.08 -11.78
N LEU A 439 -12.16 4.14 -11.15
CA LEU A 439 -13.40 4.51 -11.81
C LEU A 439 -13.40 6.01 -12.19
N ALA A 440 -12.77 6.87 -11.37
CA ALA A 440 -12.55 8.26 -11.73
C ALA A 440 -11.65 8.38 -12.99
N ILE A 441 -10.57 7.60 -13.08
CA ILE A 441 -9.72 7.58 -14.28
C ILE A 441 -10.50 7.07 -15.50
N ALA A 442 -11.33 6.02 -15.36
CA ALA A 442 -12.20 5.55 -16.46
C ALA A 442 -13.21 6.64 -16.89
N GLY A 443 -13.72 7.43 -15.94
CA GLY A 443 -14.64 8.54 -16.18
C GLY A 443 -14.06 9.62 -17.10
N LEU A 444 -12.75 9.82 -17.13
CA LEU A 444 -12.11 10.82 -18.00
C LEU A 444 -12.34 10.59 -19.49
N VAL A 445 -12.65 9.37 -19.90
CA VAL A 445 -12.90 9.01 -21.32
C VAL A 445 -14.34 8.60 -21.58
N ALA A 446 -15.22 8.73 -20.60
CA ALA A 446 -16.65 8.45 -20.73
C ALA A 446 -17.39 9.53 -21.54
N THR A 447 -18.57 9.21 -22.05
CA THR A 447 -19.48 10.20 -22.65
C THR A 447 -20.43 10.71 -21.55
N GLY A 448 -20.18 11.91 -21.02
CA GLY A 448 -20.90 12.52 -19.91
C GLY A 448 -20.29 12.24 -18.54
N PRO A 449 -20.76 12.94 -17.50
CA PRO A 449 -20.15 12.91 -16.18
C PRO A 449 -20.33 11.57 -15.47
N THR A 450 -19.30 11.16 -14.75
CA THR A 450 -19.32 9.97 -13.90
C THR A 450 -19.38 10.40 -12.43
N ARG A 451 -20.37 9.87 -11.71
CA ARG A 451 -20.61 10.13 -10.30
C ARG A 451 -20.02 9.02 -9.46
N ILE A 452 -19.02 9.32 -8.64
CA ILE A 452 -18.38 8.36 -7.72
C ILE A 452 -19.03 8.52 -6.36
N GLU A 453 -19.73 7.51 -5.87
CA GLU A 453 -20.28 7.46 -4.52
C GLU A 453 -19.23 6.97 -3.52
N ASP A 454 -19.34 7.42 -2.27
CA ASP A 454 -18.42 7.11 -1.17
C ASP A 454 -16.94 7.47 -1.51
N ALA A 455 -16.77 8.62 -2.16
CA ALA A 455 -15.49 9.04 -2.72
C ALA A 455 -14.49 9.55 -1.67
N ASP A 456 -14.93 9.86 -0.44
CA ASP A 456 -14.08 10.25 0.69
C ASP A 456 -13.14 9.13 1.16
N CYS A 457 -13.41 7.88 0.79
CA CYS A 457 -12.50 6.76 1.03
C CYS A 457 -11.09 6.98 0.45
N VAL A 458 -10.90 7.89 -0.52
CA VAL A 458 -9.57 8.23 -1.06
C VAL A 458 -8.66 8.86 0.00
N ALA A 459 -9.22 9.45 1.08
CA ALA A 459 -8.46 10.02 2.19
C ALA A 459 -7.60 9.00 2.94
N VAL A 460 -7.90 7.71 2.81
CA VAL A 460 -7.09 6.61 3.37
C VAL A 460 -5.65 6.64 2.86
N SER A 461 -5.44 7.03 1.60
CA SER A 461 -4.10 7.02 0.98
C SER A 461 -3.75 8.29 0.20
N TYR A 462 -4.72 8.96 -0.42
CA TYR A 462 -4.49 10.12 -1.28
C TYR A 462 -5.61 11.16 -1.16
N PRO A 463 -5.67 11.92 -0.05
CA PRO A 463 -6.75 12.90 0.19
C PRO A 463 -6.93 13.94 -0.93
N GLU A 464 -5.85 14.32 -1.62
CA GLU A 464 -5.85 15.37 -2.65
C GLU A 464 -6.11 14.83 -4.07
N PHE A 465 -6.52 13.56 -4.22
CA PHE A 465 -6.65 12.92 -5.53
C PHE A 465 -7.59 13.69 -6.48
N PHE A 466 -8.81 13.99 -6.07
CA PHE A 466 -9.80 14.69 -6.93
C PHE A 466 -9.39 16.13 -7.24
N ALA A 467 -8.78 16.83 -6.29
CA ALA A 467 -8.24 18.17 -6.53
C ALA A 467 -7.08 18.12 -7.56
N THR A 468 -6.22 17.11 -7.48
CA THR A 468 -5.16 16.89 -8.46
C THR A 468 -5.71 16.49 -9.81
N LEU A 469 -6.78 15.65 -9.85
CA LEU A 469 -7.46 15.25 -11.08
C LEU A 469 -7.98 16.48 -11.82
N SER A 470 -8.71 17.37 -11.14
CA SER A 470 -9.18 18.61 -11.70
C SER A 470 -8.05 19.46 -12.28
N ARG A 471 -6.94 19.59 -11.57
CA ARG A 471 -5.78 20.39 -12.02
C ARG A 471 -5.16 19.85 -13.31
N VAL A 472 -4.98 18.52 -13.45
CA VAL A 472 -4.33 17.95 -14.64
C VAL A 472 -5.23 17.80 -15.85
N THR A 473 -6.57 17.90 -15.67
CA THR A 473 -7.57 17.86 -16.74
C THR A 473 -7.91 19.23 -17.28
N HIS A 474 -7.72 20.29 -16.48
CA HIS A 474 -7.97 21.69 -16.85
C HIS A 474 -6.69 22.48 -17.16
N ALA A 475 -5.53 21.85 -17.15
CA ALA A 475 -4.27 22.50 -17.55
C ALA A 475 -4.35 22.91 -19.03
N SER A 476 -4.39 24.23 -19.28
CA SER A 476 -4.43 24.87 -20.61
C SER A 476 -3.15 24.63 -21.42
#